data_4ac40b2de06982f4abc829c82cea96fe
#
_entry.id   4ac40b2de06982f4abc829c82cea96fe
#
_cell.length_a   1.000
_cell.length_b   1.000
_cell.length_c   1.000
_cell.angle_alpha   90.00
_cell.angle_beta   90.00
_cell.angle_gamma   90.00
#
_symmetry.space_group_name_H-M   'P 1'
#
loop_
_entity.id
_entity.type
_entity.pdbx_description
1 polymer ?
#
loop_
_entity_poly.entity_id
_entity_poly.type
_entity_poly.pdbx_seq_one_letter_code
_entity_poly.pdbx_strand_id
1 'polypeptide(L)'
;MAGKSEDSMAEPGAATDGAETGRPRRSSGRTAVIAAVAAVALLVAGGIAWKTHADRLMAETRADCAAAGERLRAATNDYNALLNGQAATVAKTDVRSVRDAKTLDALSKAMEAATPTVVSCRADSRTGVQEATRRVTANAAWYKAHRKSLSRLVEAVETSRLDKTVDDANALYKATDGKVQDDKTRASLLDAIKKRDADAIARAVKAVNESKAVKERADAEAKARAEQEVAAAAAAQQAQAAQSQSASSSNWNYSYSGSGSSNSNGGGSSYTPSQSTGNGGNGGGSASSGDVHYSWEDNTGDQYDCQPGKFCPIG
;
A
#
# COMPACT_ATOMS: atom_id res chain seq x y z
N MET A 1 -45.89 -2.49 20.45
CA MET A 1 -47.19 -2.91 19.97
C MET A 1 -47.32 -4.39 20.25
N ALA A 2 -48.26 -4.71 21.14
CA ALA A 2 -48.55 -6.00 21.68
C ALA A 2 -49.30 -6.86 20.67
N GLY A 3 -49.01 -8.14 20.64
CA GLY A 3 -49.78 -9.15 19.92
C GLY A 3 -49.69 -10.45 20.69
N LYS A 4 -50.53 -10.54 21.67
CA LYS A 4 -50.87 -11.68 22.47
C LYS A 4 -51.84 -12.53 21.65
N SER A 5 -51.64 -13.84 21.55
CA SER A 5 -52.65 -14.81 21.18
C SER A 5 -52.46 -16.05 21.98
N GLU A 6 -53.35 -16.16 22.95
CA GLU A 6 -53.72 -17.36 23.67
C GLU A 6 -54.63 -18.23 22.79
N ASP A 7 -54.71 -19.48 23.15
CA ASP A 7 -55.75 -20.49 22.97
C ASP A 7 -55.23 -21.73 22.25
N SER A 8 -55.47 -22.93 22.67
CA SER A 8 -56.63 -23.49 23.36
C SER A 8 -56.26 -24.89 23.88
N MET A 9 -56.54 -25.17 25.12
CA MET A 9 -56.65 -26.53 25.67
C MET A 9 -57.82 -27.26 25.04
N ALA A 10 -57.61 -28.49 24.66
CA ALA A 10 -58.72 -29.45 24.49
C ALA A 10 -58.29 -30.78 25.07
N GLU A 11 -58.77 -31.06 26.28
CA GLU A 11 -58.93 -32.42 26.79
C GLU A 11 -60.03 -33.13 26.04
N PRO A 12 -59.94 -34.42 25.81
CA PRO A 12 -61.16 -35.29 25.75
C PRO A 12 -61.21 -36.31 26.87
N GLY A 13 -62.34 -36.31 27.42
CA GLY A 13 -62.83 -37.01 28.57
C GLY A 13 -62.72 -38.53 28.54
N ALA A 14 -62.74 -38.99 29.75
CA ALA A 14 -62.91 -40.35 30.14
C ALA A 14 -64.28 -40.91 29.68
N ALA A 15 -64.28 -42.13 29.17
CA ALA A 15 -65.44 -42.98 29.16
C ALA A 15 -65.04 -44.31 29.72
N THR A 16 -65.55 -44.55 30.91
CA THR A 16 -65.67 -45.84 31.62
C THR A 16 -66.69 -46.73 30.88
N ASP A 17 -66.44 -47.96 30.93
CA ASP A 17 -67.31 -49.10 31.36
C ASP A 17 -67.24 -50.30 30.41
N GLY A 18 -67.16 -51.44 31.02
CA GLY A 18 -67.45 -52.75 30.40
C GLY A 18 -66.55 -53.89 30.92
N ALA A 19 -66.67 -54.19 32.23
CA ALA A 19 -66.19 -55.44 32.73
C ALA A 19 -67.01 -56.58 32.20
N GLU A 20 -66.47 -57.42 31.36
CA GLU A 20 -67.00 -58.72 31.06
C GLU A 20 -65.94 -59.79 31.37
N THR A 21 -66.23 -60.54 32.50
CA THR A 21 -65.49 -61.72 32.96
C THR A 21 -65.67 -62.87 31.98
N GLY A 22 -64.83 -62.93 30.95
CA GLY A 22 -64.71 -64.11 30.07
C GLY A 22 -63.68 -65.11 30.64
N ARG A 23 -64.14 -66.28 31.12
CA ARG A 23 -63.29 -67.41 31.51
C ARG A 23 -62.21 -67.70 30.43
N PRO A 24 -60.98 -68.02 30.83
CA PRO A 24 -59.96 -68.35 29.84
C PRO A 24 -60.26 -69.78 29.30
N ARG A 25 -60.72 -69.82 28.04
CA ARG A 25 -60.66 -71.04 27.27
C ARG A 25 -59.20 -71.44 27.15
N ARG A 26 -58.81 -72.61 27.66
CA ARG A 26 -57.55 -73.30 27.40
C ARG A 26 -57.40 -73.43 25.89
N SER A 27 -56.74 -72.48 25.23
CA SER A 27 -56.27 -72.62 23.85
C SER A 27 -55.13 -73.64 23.88
N SER A 28 -55.22 -74.64 23.01
CA SER A 28 -54.25 -75.72 22.84
C SER A 28 -52.87 -75.12 22.68
N GLY A 29 -51.82 -75.69 23.28
CA GLY A 29 -50.47 -75.21 23.36
C GLY A 29 -49.82 -74.82 21.94
N ARG A 30 -50.47 -75.30 20.89
CA ARG A 30 -50.02 -74.93 19.49
C ARG A 30 -50.37 -73.49 19.08
N THR A 31 -51.51 -72.95 19.47
CA THR A 31 -51.93 -71.61 19.22
C THR A 31 -51.13 -70.57 20.03
N ALA A 32 -50.77 -70.89 21.27
CA ALA A 32 -49.90 -70.07 22.11
C ALA A 32 -48.46 -69.98 21.57
N VAL A 33 -47.95 -71.10 21.05
CA VAL A 33 -46.60 -71.12 20.43
C VAL A 33 -46.58 -70.31 19.17
N ILE A 34 -47.62 -70.42 18.29
CA ILE A 34 -47.69 -69.61 17.04
C ILE A 34 -47.83 -68.12 17.34
N ALA A 35 -48.62 -67.74 18.33
CA ALA A 35 -48.72 -66.33 18.75
C ALA A 35 -47.43 -65.80 19.34
N ALA A 36 -46.69 -66.60 20.09
CA ALA A 36 -45.35 -66.17 20.59
C ALA A 36 -44.32 -66.05 19.50
N VAL A 37 -44.30 -66.94 18.52
CA VAL A 37 -43.39 -66.85 17.38
C VAL A 37 -43.73 -65.62 16.48
N ALA A 38 -45.03 -65.38 16.26
CA ALA A 38 -45.44 -64.16 15.48
C ALA A 38 -45.08 -62.88 16.22
N ALA A 39 -45.25 -62.81 17.56
CA ALA A 39 -44.82 -61.64 18.33
C ALA A 39 -43.31 -61.40 18.29
N VAL A 40 -42.47 -62.44 18.37
CA VAL A 40 -41.05 -62.39 18.27
C VAL A 40 -40.63 -61.94 16.85
N ALA A 41 -41.29 -62.50 15.80
CA ALA A 41 -41.02 -62.09 14.43
C ALA A 41 -41.35 -60.61 14.16
N LEU A 42 -42.45 -60.10 14.75
CA LEU A 42 -42.80 -58.65 14.64
C LEU A 42 -41.84 -57.78 15.42
N LEU A 43 -41.33 -58.20 16.57
CA LEU A 43 -40.32 -57.47 17.34
C LEU A 43 -38.99 -57.44 16.61
N VAL A 44 -38.56 -58.53 15.99
CA VAL A 44 -37.34 -58.60 15.17
C VAL A 44 -37.47 -57.76 13.92
N ALA A 45 -38.59 -57.88 13.18
CA ALA A 45 -38.84 -57.07 12.01
C ALA A 45 -38.94 -55.57 12.34
N GLY A 46 -39.61 -55.22 13.43
CA GLY A 46 -39.72 -53.86 13.97
C GLY A 46 -38.35 -53.30 14.39
N GLY A 47 -37.54 -54.12 15.06
CA GLY A 47 -36.18 -53.76 15.47
C GLY A 47 -35.24 -53.51 14.27
N ILE A 48 -35.33 -54.35 13.23
CA ILE A 48 -34.56 -54.15 12.00
C ILE A 48 -35.01 -52.87 11.26
N ALA A 49 -36.32 -52.64 11.12
CA ALA A 49 -36.85 -51.43 10.48
C ALA A 49 -36.44 -50.15 11.25
N TRP A 50 -36.53 -50.21 12.57
CA TRP A 50 -36.07 -49.10 13.43
C TRP A 50 -34.58 -48.82 13.26
N LYS A 51 -33.76 -49.88 13.31
CA LYS A 51 -32.31 -49.72 13.13
C LYS A 51 -31.95 -49.15 11.78
N THR A 52 -32.53 -49.67 10.70
CA THR A 52 -32.26 -49.14 9.32
C THR A 52 -32.70 -47.67 9.17
N HIS A 53 -33.82 -47.31 9.80
CA HIS A 53 -34.27 -45.90 9.83
C HIS A 53 -33.30 -45.02 10.61
N ALA A 54 -32.87 -45.44 11.81
CA ALA A 54 -31.88 -44.72 12.61
C ALA A 54 -30.54 -44.57 11.90
N ASP A 55 -30.05 -45.61 11.23
CA ASP A 55 -28.81 -45.62 10.45
C ASP A 55 -28.89 -44.64 9.27
N ARG A 56 -30.03 -44.57 8.55
CA ARG A 56 -30.28 -43.59 7.50
C ARG A 56 -30.24 -42.16 8.01
N LEU A 57 -30.96 -41.88 9.10
CA LEU A 57 -30.96 -40.55 9.71
C LEU A 57 -29.57 -40.11 10.19
N MET A 58 -28.77 -41.05 10.68
CA MET A 58 -27.39 -40.79 11.07
C MET A 58 -26.53 -40.48 9.82
N ALA A 59 -26.70 -41.25 8.73
CA ALA A 59 -25.98 -41.04 7.49
C ALA A 59 -26.29 -39.67 6.87
N GLU A 60 -27.56 -39.28 6.84
CA GLU A 60 -28.00 -37.95 6.39
C GLU A 60 -27.38 -36.83 7.25
N THR A 61 -27.44 -36.96 8.57
CA THR A 61 -26.86 -35.97 9.48
C THR A 61 -25.34 -35.83 9.31
N ARG A 62 -24.65 -36.94 9.05
CA ARG A 62 -23.21 -36.93 8.74
C ARG A 62 -22.92 -36.28 7.36
N ALA A 63 -23.76 -36.52 6.36
CA ALA A 63 -23.66 -35.86 5.05
C ALA A 63 -23.85 -34.35 5.17
N ASP A 64 -24.80 -33.88 5.97
CA ASP A 64 -25.00 -32.45 6.24
C ASP A 64 -23.75 -31.81 6.90
N CYS A 65 -23.17 -32.53 7.87
CA CYS A 65 -21.95 -32.08 8.52
C CYS A 65 -20.78 -32.02 7.55
N ALA A 66 -20.64 -33.02 6.66
CA ALA A 66 -19.60 -32.99 5.61
C ALA A 66 -19.79 -31.81 4.65
N ALA A 67 -21.05 -31.58 4.22
CA ALA A 67 -21.37 -30.42 3.37
C ALA A 67 -21.06 -29.07 4.06
N ALA A 68 -21.32 -28.95 5.36
CA ALA A 68 -20.92 -27.80 6.16
C ALA A 68 -19.38 -27.66 6.23
N GLY A 69 -18.68 -28.79 6.34
CA GLY A 69 -17.22 -28.87 6.34
C GLY A 69 -16.61 -28.35 5.02
N GLU A 70 -17.19 -28.70 3.88
CA GLU A 70 -16.73 -28.16 2.58
C GLU A 70 -16.94 -26.65 2.46
N ARG A 71 -18.07 -26.14 2.98
CA ARG A 71 -18.32 -24.69 3.03
C ARG A 71 -17.33 -23.97 3.95
N LEU A 72 -16.96 -24.59 5.07
CA LEU A 72 -15.94 -24.06 5.97
C LEU A 72 -14.57 -24.03 5.26
N ARG A 73 -14.20 -25.13 4.60
CA ARG A 73 -12.93 -25.21 3.86
C ARG A 73 -12.83 -24.12 2.80
N ALA A 74 -13.88 -23.93 1.99
CA ALA A 74 -13.93 -22.86 0.99
C ALA A 74 -13.79 -21.48 1.65
N ALA A 75 -14.54 -21.19 2.72
CA ALA A 75 -14.47 -19.90 3.40
C ALA A 75 -13.10 -19.64 4.05
N THR A 76 -12.46 -20.68 4.58
CA THR A 76 -11.10 -20.61 5.16
C THR A 76 -10.07 -20.33 4.08
N ASN A 77 -10.15 -21.02 2.94
CA ASN A 77 -9.25 -20.79 1.82
C ASN A 77 -9.37 -19.36 1.28
N ASP A 78 -10.59 -18.86 1.10
CA ASP A 78 -10.86 -17.50 0.64
C ASP A 78 -10.31 -16.45 1.60
N TYR A 79 -10.47 -16.67 2.92
CA TYR A 79 -9.92 -15.80 3.95
C TYR A 79 -8.39 -15.80 3.93
N ASN A 80 -7.78 -16.98 3.90
CA ASN A 80 -6.32 -17.13 3.90
C ASN A 80 -5.68 -16.56 2.61
N ALA A 81 -6.34 -16.71 1.47
CA ALA A 81 -5.88 -16.12 0.22
C ALA A 81 -5.83 -14.59 0.30
N LEU A 82 -6.85 -13.95 0.88
CA LEU A 82 -6.84 -12.51 1.11
C LEU A 82 -5.80 -12.10 2.16
N LEU A 83 -5.75 -12.82 3.28
CA LEU A 83 -4.86 -12.53 4.42
C LEU A 83 -3.39 -12.57 4.00
N ASN A 84 -2.98 -13.67 3.34
CA ASN A 84 -1.58 -13.90 2.95
C ASN A 84 -1.20 -13.26 1.59
N GLY A 85 -2.19 -12.79 0.84
CA GLY A 85 -2.01 -12.12 -0.44
C GLY A 85 -2.08 -10.59 -0.31
N GLN A 86 -3.21 -10.03 -0.73
CA GLN A 86 -3.39 -8.58 -0.82
C GLN A 86 -3.22 -7.87 0.54
N ALA A 87 -3.81 -8.43 1.63
CA ALA A 87 -3.71 -7.81 2.95
C ALA A 87 -2.25 -7.75 3.44
N ALA A 88 -1.50 -8.84 3.28
CA ALA A 88 -0.09 -8.88 3.67
C ALA A 88 0.78 -7.91 2.85
N THR A 89 0.45 -7.71 1.58
CA THR A 89 1.14 -6.73 0.72
C THR A 89 0.83 -5.30 1.13
N VAL A 90 -0.46 -5.01 1.35
CA VAL A 90 -0.92 -3.66 1.73
C VAL A 90 -0.47 -3.28 3.15
N ALA A 91 -0.37 -4.25 4.07
CA ALA A 91 0.13 -4.01 5.42
C ALA A 91 1.59 -3.56 5.47
N LYS A 92 2.39 -3.82 4.43
CA LYS A 92 3.78 -3.34 4.30
C LYS A 92 3.88 -1.89 3.78
N THR A 93 2.77 -1.23 3.53
CA THR A 93 2.75 0.15 3.07
C THR A 93 3.38 1.07 4.13
N ASP A 94 4.30 1.94 3.71
CA ASP A 94 4.91 2.93 4.60
C ASP A 94 3.84 3.89 5.16
N VAL A 95 3.89 4.14 6.46
CA VAL A 95 2.98 5.05 7.17
C VAL A 95 2.98 6.47 6.58
N ARG A 96 4.10 6.90 6.00
CA ARG A 96 4.24 8.20 5.34
C ARG A 96 3.52 8.29 4.01
N SER A 97 3.23 7.15 3.38
CA SER A 97 2.55 7.08 2.08
C SER A 97 1.03 6.95 2.19
N VAL A 98 0.48 6.95 3.41
CA VAL A 98 -0.95 7.00 3.66
C VAL A 98 -1.33 8.35 4.31
N ARG A 99 -2.55 8.81 4.03
CA ARG A 99 -3.09 10.02 4.66
C ARG A 99 -3.48 9.81 6.12
N ASP A 100 -4.04 8.63 6.43
CA ASP A 100 -4.45 8.23 7.78
C ASP A 100 -3.75 6.93 8.19
N ALA A 101 -2.78 7.05 9.09
CA ALA A 101 -2.02 5.91 9.64
C ALA A 101 -2.92 4.90 10.38
N LYS A 102 -4.06 5.33 10.92
CA LYS A 102 -5.00 4.45 11.63
C LYS A 102 -5.56 3.35 10.73
N THR A 103 -5.58 3.56 9.41
CA THR A 103 -6.01 2.52 8.46
C THR A 103 -5.07 1.33 8.45
N LEU A 104 -3.75 1.56 8.56
CA LEU A 104 -2.74 0.51 8.68
C LEU A 104 -2.83 -0.22 10.02
N ASP A 105 -3.01 0.51 11.12
CA ASP A 105 -3.18 -0.08 12.45
C ASP A 105 -4.42 -0.98 12.50
N ALA A 106 -5.53 -0.52 11.92
CA ALA A 106 -6.77 -1.30 11.86
C ALA A 106 -6.62 -2.56 11.01
N LEU A 107 -5.90 -2.47 9.88
CA LEU A 107 -5.59 -3.63 9.03
C LEU A 107 -4.72 -4.64 9.78
N SER A 108 -3.62 -4.21 10.39
CA SER A 108 -2.71 -5.07 11.16
C SER A 108 -3.45 -5.78 12.29
N LYS A 109 -4.26 -5.07 13.06
CA LYS A 109 -5.08 -5.64 14.13
C LYS A 109 -6.09 -6.67 13.61
N ALA A 110 -6.69 -6.43 12.44
CA ALA A 110 -7.64 -7.38 11.85
C ALA A 110 -6.94 -8.65 11.33
N MET A 111 -5.69 -8.55 10.90
CA MET A 111 -4.88 -9.69 10.46
C MET A 111 -4.46 -10.59 11.63
N GLU A 112 -4.39 -10.08 12.85
CA GLU A 112 -4.06 -10.82 14.08
C GLU A 112 -5.28 -11.51 14.71
N ALA A 113 -6.46 -11.45 14.08
CA ALA A 113 -7.69 -12.02 14.64
C ALA A 113 -7.54 -13.52 14.89
N ALA A 114 -7.88 -13.95 16.12
CA ALA A 114 -7.83 -15.35 16.50
C ALA A 114 -8.82 -16.18 15.69
N THR A 115 -8.33 -17.23 15.06
CA THR A 115 -9.16 -18.13 14.25
C THR A 115 -9.97 -19.10 15.11
N PRO A 116 -11.18 -19.50 14.68
CA PRO A 116 -11.99 -20.48 15.40
C PRO A 116 -11.30 -21.85 15.49
N THR A 117 -11.59 -22.58 16.57
CA THR A 117 -11.10 -23.95 16.76
C THR A 117 -11.69 -24.91 15.74
N VAL A 118 -10.88 -25.87 15.29
CA VAL A 118 -11.33 -26.92 14.36
C VAL A 118 -12.33 -27.84 15.05
N VAL A 119 -13.43 -28.14 14.37
CA VAL A 119 -14.50 -29.05 14.86
C VAL A 119 -14.56 -30.25 13.92
N SER A 120 -14.67 -31.47 14.53
CA SER A 120 -14.80 -32.71 13.78
C SER A 120 -16.26 -33.17 13.75
N CYS A 121 -16.71 -33.72 12.62
CA CYS A 121 -18.01 -34.36 12.43
C CYS A 121 -18.09 -35.81 13.01
N ARG A 122 -17.08 -36.24 13.77
CA ARG A 122 -16.99 -37.60 14.33
C ARG A 122 -17.66 -37.65 15.72
N ALA A 123 -18.95 -37.75 15.71
CA ALA A 123 -19.72 -38.03 16.96
C ALA A 123 -20.52 -39.31 16.79
N ASP A 124 -20.69 -40.04 17.92
CA ASP A 124 -21.40 -41.31 17.93
C ASP A 124 -22.90 -41.16 18.02
N SER A 125 -23.38 -39.97 18.36
CA SER A 125 -24.80 -39.64 18.44
C SER A 125 -25.22 -38.63 17.38
N ARG A 126 -26.46 -38.74 16.92
CA ARG A 126 -27.06 -37.79 15.98
C ARG A 126 -27.04 -36.36 16.52
N THR A 127 -27.34 -36.16 17.79
CA THR A 127 -27.30 -34.83 18.44
C THR A 127 -25.87 -34.26 18.46
N GLY A 128 -24.87 -35.11 18.71
CA GLY A 128 -23.46 -34.70 18.66
C GLY A 128 -23.00 -34.25 17.26
N VAL A 129 -23.46 -35.01 16.22
CA VAL A 129 -23.16 -34.59 14.82
C VAL A 129 -23.89 -33.30 14.47
N GLN A 130 -25.13 -33.11 14.89
CA GLN A 130 -25.88 -31.86 14.69
C GLN A 130 -25.21 -30.67 15.36
N GLU A 131 -24.72 -30.84 16.59
CA GLU A 131 -23.97 -29.80 17.30
C GLU A 131 -22.66 -29.47 16.59
N ALA A 132 -21.92 -30.48 16.14
CA ALA A 132 -20.72 -30.26 15.30
C ALA A 132 -21.06 -29.49 14.02
N THR A 133 -22.15 -29.82 13.33
CA THR A 133 -22.64 -29.13 12.14
C THR A 133 -22.88 -27.63 12.40
N ARG A 134 -23.55 -27.33 13.54
CA ARG A 134 -23.80 -25.94 13.95
C ARG A 134 -22.48 -25.17 14.15
N ARG A 135 -21.51 -25.77 14.85
CA ARG A 135 -20.20 -25.15 15.10
C ARG A 135 -19.41 -24.97 13.80
N VAL A 136 -19.38 -25.98 12.94
CA VAL A 136 -18.73 -25.89 11.62
C VAL A 136 -19.36 -24.76 10.78
N THR A 137 -20.69 -24.65 10.80
CA THR A 137 -21.43 -23.60 10.10
C THR A 137 -21.11 -22.21 10.69
N ALA A 138 -21.05 -22.09 12.01
CA ALA A 138 -20.67 -20.87 12.70
C ALA A 138 -19.22 -20.43 12.35
N ASN A 139 -18.29 -21.39 12.31
CA ASN A 139 -16.91 -21.13 11.89
C ASN A 139 -16.85 -20.64 10.44
N ALA A 140 -17.59 -21.24 9.52
CA ALA A 140 -17.68 -20.79 8.14
C ALA A 140 -18.24 -19.36 8.03
N ALA A 141 -19.23 -19.03 8.84
CA ALA A 141 -19.78 -17.67 8.92
C ALA A 141 -18.74 -16.66 9.47
N TRP A 142 -17.98 -17.06 10.47
CA TRP A 142 -16.88 -16.26 11.04
C TRP A 142 -15.85 -15.91 9.95
N TYR A 143 -15.34 -16.91 9.19
CA TYR A 143 -14.37 -16.67 8.13
C TYR A 143 -14.90 -15.75 7.05
N LYS A 144 -16.15 -15.92 6.62
CA LYS A 144 -16.80 -15.04 5.63
C LYS A 144 -16.91 -13.60 6.13
N ALA A 145 -17.31 -13.41 7.39
CA ALA A 145 -17.44 -12.10 8.00
C ALA A 145 -16.08 -11.40 8.12
N HIS A 146 -15.05 -12.13 8.58
CA HIS A 146 -13.71 -11.59 8.75
C HIS A 146 -13.03 -11.29 7.39
N ARG A 147 -13.22 -12.16 6.39
CA ARG A 147 -12.78 -11.87 5.02
C ARG A 147 -13.38 -10.57 4.51
N LYS A 148 -14.69 -10.36 4.69
CA LYS A 148 -15.37 -9.12 4.27
C LYS A 148 -14.83 -7.89 5.03
N SER A 149 -14.59 -8.02 6.33
CA SER A 149 -14.00 -6.96 7.14
C SER A 149 -12.58 -6.63 6.68
N LEU A 150 -11.75 -7.66 6.47
CA LEU A 150 -10.38 -7.51 6.00
C LEU A 150 -10.31 -6.85 4.61
N SER A 151 -11.18 -7.24 3.68
CA SER A 151 -11.28 -6.60 2.34
C SER A 151 -11.56 -5.10 2.46
N ARG A 152 -12.50 -4.70 3.31
CA ARG A 152 -12.80 -3.28 3.54
C ARG A 152 -11.62 -2.50 4.11
N LEU A 153 -10.85 -3.13 5.00
CA LEU A 153 -9.68 -2.49 5.60
C LEU A 153 -8.55 -2.34 4.57
N VAL A 154 -8.35 -3.33 3.71
CA VAL A 154 -7.44 -3.21 2.55
C VAL A 154 -7.85 -2.04 1.66
N GLU A 155 -9.11 -1.97 1.26
CA GLU A 155 -9.66 -0.87 0.46
C GLU A 155 -9.49 0.50 1.15
N ALA A 156 -9.64 0.56 2.49
CA ALA A 156 -9.43 1.78 3.26
C ALA A 156 -7.97 2.26 3.22
N VAL A 157 -7.00 1.35 3.32
CA VAL A 157 -5.58 1.69 3.19
C VAL A 157 -5.26 2.16 1.76
N GLU A 158 -5.75 1.47 0.73
CA GLU A 158 -5.54 1.85 -0.67
C GLU A 158 -6.16 3.23 -0.97
N THR A 159 -7.35 3.49 -0.43
CA THR A 159 -7.99 4.82 -0.53
C THR A 159 -7.15 5.88 0.19
N SER A 160 -6.66 5.58 1.39
CA SER A 160 -5.83 6.50 2.17
C SER A 160 -4.50 6.81 1.44
N ARG A 161 -3.91 5.83 0.74
CA ARG A 161 -2.74 6.03 -0.14
C ARG A 161 -3.06 6.97 -1.30
N LEU A 162 -4.17 6.71 -1.97
CA LEU A 162 -4.59 7.57 -3.08
C LEU A 162 -4.86 9.01 -2.60
N ASP A 163 -5.51 9.17 -1.46
CA ASP A 163 -5.75 10.48 -0.86
C ASP A 163 -4.43 11.21 -0.58
N LYS A 164 -3.43 10.53 -0.01
CA LYS A 164 -2.11 11.10 0.21
C LYS A 164 -1.44 11.54 -1.10
N THR A 165 -1.49 10.69 -2.11
CA THR A 165 -0.97 11.01 -3.45
C THR A 165 -1.63 12.25 -4.05
N VAL A 166 -2.95 12.37 -3.90
CA VAL A 166 -3.72 13.55 -4.34
C VAL A 166 -3.34 14.80 -3.55
N ASP A 167 -3.19 14.70 -2.23
CA ASP A 167 -2.79 15.82 -1.38
C ASP A 167 -1.39 16.32 -1.72
N ASP A 168 -0.42 15.42 -1.92
CA ASP A 168 0.95 15.76 -2.31
C ASP A 168 1.01 16.40 -3.70
N ALA A 169 0.25 15.87 -4.64
CA ALA A 169 0.12 16.43 -5.98
C ALA A 169 -0.50 17.83 -5.97
N ASN A 170 -1.53 18.06 -5.13
CA ASN A 170 -2.12 19.38 -4.93
C ASN A 170 -1.11 20.37 -4.30
N ALA A 171 -0.30 19.91 -3.35
CA ALA A 171 0.75 20.73 -2.76
C ALA A 171 1.80 21.12 -3.83
N LEU A 172 2.23 20.17 -4.65
CA LEU A 172 3.15 20.42 -5.76
C LEU A 172 2.54 21.40 -6.77
N TYR A 173 1.29 21.20 -7.18
CA TYR A 173 0.59 22.10 -8.09
C TYR A 173 0.60 23.55 -7.60
N LYS A 174 0.32 23.76 -6.32
CA LYS A 174 0.35 25.10 -5.69
C LYS A 174 1.78 25.66 -5.61
N ALA A 175 2.75 24.84 -5.23
CA ALA A 175 4.14 25.25 -5.04
C ALA A 175 4.86 25.62 -6.35
N THR A 176 4.37 25.11 -7.48
CA THR A 176 4.99 25.31 -8.80
C THR A 176 4.34 26.39 -9.64
N ASP A 177 3.49 27.24 -9.05
CA ASP A 177 2.86 28.36 -9.74
C ASP A 177 3.91 29.37 -10.22
N GLY A 178 3.90 29.67 -11.53
CA GLY A 178 4.91 30.52 -12.18
C GLY A 178 6.35 29.98 -12.18
N LYS A 179 6.59 28.74 -11.69
CA LYS A 179 7.93 28.16 -11.51
C LYS A 179 8.23 27.01 -12.46
N VAL A 180 7.42 26.78 -13.47
CA VAL A 180 7.65 25.77 -14.51
C VAL A 180 7.93 26.44 -15.85
N GLN A 181 8.67 25.77 -16.71
CA GLN A 181 8.96 26.23 -18.05
C GLN A 181 7.74 26.06 -18.98
N ASP A 182 6.95 25.01 -18.79
CA ASP A 182 5.73 24.70 -19.56
C ASP A 182 4.54 24.51 -18.63
N ASP A 183 3.60 25.47 -18.64
CA ASP A 183 2.37 25.42 -17.83
C ASP A 183 1.43 24.29 -18.22
N LYS A 184 1.55 23.68 -19.40
CA LYS A 184 0.77 22.50 -19.78
C LYS A 184 1.04 21.32 -18.85
N THR A 185 2.24 21.21 -18.29
CA THR A 185 2.58 20.16 -17.33
C THR A 185 1.76 20.30 -16.04
N ARG A 186 1.56 21.54 -15.56
CA ARG A 186 0.69 21.84 -14.41
C ARG A 186 -0.77 21.57 -14.73
N ALA A 187 -1.24 21.95 -15.92
CA ALA A 187 -2.62 21.66 -16.35
C ALA A 187 -2.89 20.15 -16.38
N SER A 188 -1.95 19.36 -16.89
CA SER A 188 -2.02 17.90 -16.91
C SER A 188 -2.04 17.32 -15.50
N LEU A 189 -1.27 17.87 -14.57
CA LEU A 189 -1.27 17.47 -13.16
C LEU A 189 -2.64 17.74 -12.52
N LEU A 190 -3.22 18.93 -12.74
CA LEU A 190 -4.53 19.27 -12.21
C LEU A 190 -5.63 18.34 -12.75
N ASP A 191 -5.57 17.98 -14.02
CA ASP A 191 -6.53 17.04 -14.63
C ASP A 191 -6.40 15.64 -14.06
N ALA A 192 -5.18 15.13 -13.86
CA ALA A 192 -4.93 13.86 -13.22
C ALA A 192 -5.42 13.83 -11.76
N ILE A 193 -5.21 14.92 -11.01
CA ILE A 193 -5.73 15.10 -9.64
C ILE A 193 -7.26 15.02 -9.62
N LYS A 194 -7.95 15.72 -10.51
CA LYS A 194 -9.43 15.69 -10.61
C LYS A 194 -9.95 14.28 -10.89
N LYS A 195 -9.25 13.53 -11.73
CA LYS A 195 -9.60 12.14 -12.05
C LYS A 195 -9.23 11.15 -10.95
N ARG A 196 -8.40 11.57 -9.98
CA ARG A 196 -7.86 10.71 -8.91
C ARG A 196 -7.16 9.46 -9.47
N ASP A 197 -6.48 9.59 -10.60
CA ASP A 197 -5.73 8.53 -11.26
C ASP A 197 -4.27 8.57 -10.77
N ALA A 198 -3.90 7.61 -9.93
CA ALA A 198 -2.59 7.55 -9.31
C ALA A 198 -1.44 7.48 -10.33
N ASP A 199 -1.62 6.71 -11.42
CA ASP A 199 -0.59 6.56 -12.45
C ASP A 199 -0.46 7.82 -13.29
N ALA A 200 -1.58 8.47 -13.62
CA ALA A 200 -1.57 9.76 -14.31
C ALA A 200 -0.93 10.84 -13.44
N ILE A 201 -1.25 10.86 -12.13
CA ILE A 201 -0.62 11.79 -11.16
C ILE A 201 0.90 11.56 -11.12
N ALA A 202 1.37 10.33 -11.01
CA ALA A 202 2.80 10.03 -10.95
C ALA A 202 3.54 10.52 -12.20
N ARG A 203 2.98 10.29 -13.40
CA ARG A 203 3.54 10.79 -14.67
C ARG A 203 3.55 12.32 -14.73
N ALA A 204 2.46 12.95 -14.32
CA ALA A 204 2.32 14.40 -14.33
C ALA A 204 3.25 15.08 -13.31
N VAL A 205 3.41 14.52 -12.12
CA VAL A 205 4.37 14.98 -11.09
C VAL A 205 5.79 14.97 -11.64
N LYS A 206 6.19 13.90 -12.34
CA LYS A 206 7.50 13.83 -12.99
C LYS A 206 7.67 14.95 -14.01
N ALA A 207 6.70 15.14 -14.91
CA ALA A 207 6.74 16.20 -15.94
C ALA A 207 6.82 17.61 -15.34
N VAL A 208 6.07 17.88 -14.27
CA VAL A 208 6.12 19.17 -13.56
C VAL A 208 7.51 19.41 -12.95
N ASN A 209 8.10 18.39 -12.29
CA ASN A 209 9.42 18.51 -11.69
C ASN A 209 10.53 18.73 -12.75
N GLU A 210 10.45 18.04 -13.88
CA GLU A 210 11.36 18.24 -15.01
C GLU A 210 11.23 19.66 -15.58
N SER A 211 10.00 20.14 -15.82
CA SER A 211 9.71 21.48 -16.30
C SER A 211 10.20 22.57 -15.34
N LYS A 212 10.04 22.34 -14.01
CA LYS A 212 10.58 23.22 -12.97
C LYS A 212 12.11 23.28 -13.02
N ALA A 213 12.78 22.15 -13.12
CA ALA A 213 14.25 22.10 -13.19
C ALA A 213 14.80 22.83 -14.44
N VAL A 214 14.12 22.72 -15.57
CA VAL A 214 14.48 23.46 -16.79
C VAL A 214 14.36 24.97 -16.57
N LYS A 215 13.27 25.43 -15.98
CA LYS A 215 13.09 26.86 -15.68
C LYS A 215 14.14 27.38 -14.70
N GLU A 216 14.43 26.65 -13.62
CA GLU A 216 15.44 27.04 -12.63
C GLU A 216 16.83 27.21 -13.28
N ARG A 217 17.20 26.30 -14.22
CA ARG A 217 18.45 26.44 -14.99
C ARG A 217 18.45 27.69 -15.90
N ALA A 218 17.35 27.90 -16.64
CA ALA A 218 17.22 29.06 -17.51
C ALA A 218 17.28 30.37 -16.71
N ASP A 219 16.63 30.45 -15.59
CA ASP A 219 16.63 31.63 -14.71
C ASP A 219 18.04 31.88 -14.12
N ALA A 220 18.78 30.83 -13.73
CA ALA A 220 20.14 30.90 -13.24
C ALA A 220 21.12 31.40 -14.37
N GLU A 221 20.99 30.87 -15.59
CA GLU A 221 21.78 31.32 -16.74
C GLU A 221 21.48 32.78 -17.10
N ALA A 222 20.20 33.16 -17.08
CA ALA A 222 19.81 34.56 -17.36
C ALA A 222 20.40 35.52 -16.32
N LYS A 223 20.37 35.13 -15.04
CA LYS A 223 20.99 35.91 -13.96
C LYS A 223 22.50 36.03 -14.13
N ALA A 224 23.19 34.92 -14.42
CA ALA A 224 24.63 34.92 -14.65
C ALA A 224 25.02 35.82 -15.85
N ARG A 225 24.25 35.80 -16.94
CA ARG A 225 24.47 36.71 -18.11
C ARG A 225 24.26 38.16 -17.71
N ALA A 226 23.20 38.48 -16.98
CA ALA A 226 22.95 39.84 -16.52
C ALA A 226 24.09 40.38 -15.63
N GLU A 227 24.60 39.53 -14.72
CA GLU A 227 25.76 39.87 -13.87
C GLU A 227 27.03 40.11 -14.69
N GLN A 228 27.26 39.30 -15.72
CA GLN A 228 28.40 39.51 -16.66
C GLN A 228 28.27 40.80 -17.47
N GLU A 229 27.07 41.10 -17.94
CA GLU A 229 26.81 42.36 -18.68
C GLU A 229 27.04 43.59 -17.78
N VAL A 230 26.59 43.56 -16.55
CA VAL A 230 26.83 44.66 -15.58
C VAL A 230 28.33 44.79 -15.30
N ALA A 231 29.04 43.67 -15.09
CA ALA A 231 30.48 43.70 -14.85
C ALA A 231 31.26 44.23 -16.08
N ALA A 232 30.87 43.84 -17.31
CA ALA A 232 31.46 44.32 -18.52
C ALA A 232 31.21 45.83 -18.75
N ALA A 233 29.99 46.28 -18.45
CA ALA A 233 29.65 47.71 -18.52
C ALA A 233 30.47 48.56 -17.52
N ALA A 234 30.63 48.07 -16.30
CA ALA A 234 31.45 48.72 -15.26
C ALA A 234 32.94 48.79 -15.69
N ALA A 235 33.49 47.71 -16.26
CA ALA A 235 34.85 47.69 -16.76
C ALA A 235 35.05 48.65 -17.94
N ALA A 236 34.08 48.75 -18.86
CA ALA A 236 34.12 49.71 -19.96
C ALA A 236 34.09 51.17 -19.47
N GLN A 237 33.29 51.48 -18.46
CA GLN A 237 33.29 52.84 -17.86
C GLN A 237 34.63 53.18 -17.19
N GLN A 238 35.24 52.24 -16.49
CA GLN A 238 36.56 52.41 -15.89
C GLN A 238 37.64 52.65 -16.94
N ALA A 239 37.60 51.90 -18.06
CA ALA A 239 38.54 52.08 -19.17
C ALA A 239 38.37 53.47 -19.81
N GLN A 240 37.16 53.95 -20.01
CA GLN A 240 36.91 55.33 -20.53
C GLN A 240 37.41 56.42 -19.58
N ALA A 241 37.18 56.23 -18.25
CA ALA A 241 37.69 57.15 -17.25
C ALA A 241 39.24 57.23 -17.24
N ALA A 242 39.91 56.08 -17.38
CA ALA A 242 41.36 56.00 -17.48
C ALA A 242 41.91 56.65 -18.73
N GLN A 243 41.24 56.50 -19.86
CA GLN A 243 41.63 57.23 -21.14
C GLN A 243 41.48 58.74 -21.04
N SER A 244 40.39 59.21 -20.37
CA SER A 244 40.22 60.69 -20.23
C SER A 244 41.21 61.26 -19.22
N GLN A 245 41.68 60.53 -18.22
CA GLN A 245 42.79 60.98 -17.35
C GLN A 245 44.11 60.99 -18.06
N SER A 246 44.42 60.05 -18.95
CA SER A 246 45.64 60.05 -19.76
C SER A 246 45.70 61.18 -20.77
N ALA A 247 44.56 61.53 -21.35
CA ALA A 247 44.47 62.68 -22.28
C ALA A 247 44.64 64.01 -21.52
N SER A 248 44.23 64.15 -20.31
CA SER A 248 44.46 65.37 -19.51
C SER A 248 45.91 65.53 -19.08
N SER A 249 46.62 64.43 -18.76
CA SER A 249 48.01 64.51 -18.37
C SER A 249 48.97 64.77 -19.48
N SER A 250 48.64 64.44 -20.75
CA SER A 250 49.48 64.74 -21.91
C SER A 250 49.37 66.20 -22.34
N ASN A 251 48.36 66.95 -21.93
CA ASN A 251 48.19 68.36 -22.24
C ASN A 251 48.99 69.30 -21.32
N TRP A 252 49.63 68.79 -20.26
CA TRP A 252 50.45 69.62 -19.33
C TRP A 252 51.96 69.61 -19.72
N ASN A 253 52.39 68.82 -20.70
CA ASN A 253 53.80 68.66 -21.00
C ASN A 253 54.30 69.50 -22.18
N TYR A 254 53.55 70.54 -22.60
CA TYR A 254 53.94 71.39 -23.75
C TYR A 254 54.16 72.86 -23.43
N SER A 255 54.70 73.17 -22.21
CA SER A 255 55.10 74.57 -21.93
C SER A 255 56.22 74.60 -20.89
N TYR A 256 57.43 74.15 -21.24
CA TYR A 256 58.66 74.69 -20.69
C TYR A 256 59.84 74.26 -21.53
N SER A 257 60.12 75.00 -22.58
CA SER A 257 61.40 74.98 -23.25
C SER A 257 62.22 76.08 -22.66
N GLY A 258 63.13 75.77 -21.80
CA GLY A 258 64.08 76.68 -21.19
C GLY A 258 65.39 76.01 -20.89
N SER A 259 66.38 76.32 -21.63
CA SER A 259 67.80 76.03 -21.57
C SER A 259 68.37 75.84 -20.15
N GLY A 260 69.24 74.87 -19.99
CA GLY A 260 70.10 74.82 -18.81
C GLY A 260 70.89 73.49 -18.74
N SER A 261 72.12 73.60 -19.23
CA SER A 261 73.23 72.64 -19.18
C SER A 261 73.61 72.29 -17.75
N SER A 262 73.92 71.06 -17.46
CA SER A 262 75.12 70.52 -16.81
C SER A 262 74.87 69.34 -15.87
N ASN A 263 75.44 68.26 -16.24
CA ASN A 263 76.39 67.38 -15.51
C ASN A 263 76.06 66.92 -14.12
N SER A 264 76.05 65.61 -13.94
CA SER A 264 76.70 64.74 -12.94
C SER A 264 75.83 63.56 -12.47
N ASN A 265 76.21 62.43 -12.91
CA ASN A 265 76.69 61.25 -12.14
C ASN A 265 75.97 60.92 -10.80
N GLY A 266 75.40 59.75 -10.71
CA GLY A 266 75.06 59.18 -9.44
C GLY A 266 74.05 58.02 -9.54
N GLY A 267 74.52 56.81 -9.41
CA GLY A 267 73.79 55.59 -9.47
C GLY A 267 72.67 55.45 -8.44
N GLY A 268 71.74 54.65 -8.74
CA GLY A 268 70.68 54.27 -7.79
C GLY A 268 69.71 53.28 -8.40
N SER A 269 69.83 52.11 -7.98
CA SER A 269 69.11 50.91 -8.31
C SER A 269 67.62 51.11 -8.61
N SER A 270 67.19 50.69 -9.74
CA SER A 270 65.82 50.51 -10.14
C SER A 270 65.31 49.16 -9.56
N TYR A 271 64.46 49.24 -8.61
CA TYR A 271 63.58 48.07 -8.25
C TYR A 271 62.38 48.10 -9.19
N THR A 272 62.37 47.17 -10.13
CA THR A 272 61.16 46.79 -10.90
C THR A 272 60.45 45.70 -10.12
N PRO A 273 59.18 45.86 -9.79
CA PRO A 273 58.38 44.75 -9.35
C PRO A 273 58.01 43.92 -10.59
N SER A 274 58.51 42.70 -10.60
CA SER A 274 58.17 41.69 -11.61
C SER A 274 56.67 41.36 -11.49
N GLN A 275 55.91 41.74 -12.51
CA GLN A 275 54.63 41.10 -12.74
C GLN A 275 54.88 39.70 -13.27
N SER A 276 54.58 38.71 -12.43
CA SER A 276 54.53 37.33 -12.84
C SER A 276 53.25 37.10 -13.70
N THR A 277 53.43 37.18 -14.99
CA THR A 277 52.49 36.64 -15.96
C THR A 277 52.71 35.13 -16.01
N GLY A 278 51.91 34.41 -15.23
CA GLY A 278 51.79 32.98 -15.35
C GLY A 278 51.02 32.62 -16.61
N ASN A 279 51.76 32.40 -17.69
CA ASN A 279 51.24 31.77 -18.89
C ASN A 279 51.06 30.29 -18.61
N GLY A 280 49.83 29.89 -18.37
CA GLY A 280 49.43 28.48 -18.17
C GLY A 280 48.96 27.91 -19.48
N GLY A 281 49.70 26.96 -19.98
CA GLY A 281 49.56 26.31 -21.28
C GLY A 281 48.19 25.73 -21.61
N ASN A 282 47.94 25.83 -22.88
CA ASN A 282 46.96 25.10 -23.65
C ASN A 282 47.26 23.61 -23.56
N GLY A 283 46.43 22.88 -22.81
CA GLY A 283 46.40 21.42 -22.73
C GLY A 283 45.02 20.95 -23.12
N GLY A 284 44.85 20.49 -24.35
CA GLY A 284 43.68 19.73 -24.77
C GLY A 284 43.55 18.46 -23.90
N GLY A 285 42.57 18.43 -23.05
CA GLY A 285 42.20 17.28 -22.29
C GLY A 285 40.81 16.82 -22.71
N SER A 286 40.77 15.64 -23.28
CA SER A 286 39.56 14.85 -23.56
C SER A 286 38.56 14.96 -22.45
N ALA A 287 37.31 15.15 -22.83
CA ALA A 287 36.15 15.00 -21.94
C ALA A 287 36.19 13.60 -21.32
N SER A 288 36.73 13.50 -20.13
CA SER A 288 36.47 12.38 -19.24
C SER A 288 35.02 12.57 -18.78
N SER A 289 34.15 11.68 -19.25
CA SER A 289 32.86 11.44 -18.61
C SER A 289 33.13 11.21 -17.15
N GLY A 290 32.83 12.18 -16.30
CA GLY A 290 32.85 12.02 -14.87
C GLY A 290 31.82 10.97 -14.52
N ASP A 291 32.30 9.80 -14.13
CA ASP A 291 31.46 8.79 -13.49
C ASP A 291 30.85 9.44 -12.27
N VAL A 292 29.52 9.68 -12.37
CA VAL A 292 28.75 10.14 -11.22
C VAL A 292 28.50 8.92 -10.37
N HIS A 293 29.30 8.78 -9.34
CA HIS A 293 29.16 7.71 -8.36
C HIS A 293 28.00 8.04 -7.42
N TYR A 294 26.90 7.28 -7.53
CA TYR A 294 25.79 7.34 -6.59
C TYR A 294 25.97 6.23 -5.55
N SER A 295 26.24 6.60 -4.32
CA SER A 295 26.19 5.70 -3.18
C SER A 295 24.85 5.84 -2.47
N TRP A 296 24.18 4.71 -2.22
CA TRP A 296 22.99 4.62 -1.38
C TRP A 296 23.39 3.90 -0.09
N GLU A 297 23.20 4.54 1.03
CA GLU A 297 23.25 3.87 2.33
C GLU A 297 21.81 3.46 2.68
N ASP A 298 21.57 2.16 2.75
CA ASP A 298 20.37 1.64 3.38
C ASP A 298 20.55 1.60 4.90
N ASN A 299 19.44 1.51 5.63
CA ASN A 299 19.41 1.50 7.09
C ASN A 299 20.03 0.22 7.70
N THR A 300 20.58 -0.70 6.90
CA THR A 300 21.22 -1.95 7.32
C THR A 300 22.74 -1.87 7.30
N GLY A 301 23.31 -0.76 6.79
CA GLY A 301 24.76 -0.55 6.77
C GLY A 301 25.51 -1.28 5.65
N ASP A 302 24.80 -1.88 4.71
CA ASP A 302 25.40 -2.53 3.55
C ASP A 302 25.58 -1.53 2.40
N GLN A 303 26.82 -1.25 2.05
CA GLN A 303 27.21 -0.36 0.96
C GLN A 303 27.22 -1.14 -0.36
N TYR A 304 26.26 -0.86 -1.24
CA TYR A 304 26.20 -1.43 -2.59
C TYR A 304 26.89 -0.50 -3.59
N ASP A 305 27.99 -0.98 -4.17
CA ASP A 305 28.76 -0.28 -5.20
C ASP A 305 28.19 -0.63 -6.59
N CYS A 306 27.39 0.28 -7.15
CA CYS A 306 26.80 0.12 -8.49
C CYS A 306 27.70 0.67 -9.57
N GLN A 307 28.39 -0.20 -10.30
CA GLN A 307 29.19 0.19 -11.47
C GLN A 307 28.33 0.30 -12.73
N PRO A 308 28.64 1.25 -13.65
CA PRO A 308 27.93 1.39 -14.92
C PRO A 308 28.01 0.10 -15.75
N GLY A 309 26.84 -0.46 -16.10
CA GLY A 309 26.71 -1.67 -16.92
C GLY A 309 26.46 -2.98 -16.18
N LYS A 310 26.28 -2.97 -14.83
CA LYS A 310 25.82 -4.13 -14.08
C LYS A 310 24.43 -3.92 -13.50
N PHE A 311 23.64 -4.99 -13.54
CA PHE A 311 22.28 -5.01 -12.98
C PHE A 311 22.37 -4.96 -11.45
N CYS A 312 21.83 -3.92 -10.82
CA CYS A 312 21.66 -3.88 -9.36
C CYS A 312 20.35 -4.57 -8.99
N PRO A 313 20.35 -5.60 -8.13
CA PRO A 313 19.11 -6.20 -7.67
C PRO A 313 18.36 -5.20 -6.79
N ILE A 314 17.11 -4.94 -7.16
CA ILE A 314 16.17 -4.16 -6.33
C ILE A 314 15.61 -5.17 -5.32
N GLY A 315 15.98 -5.03 -4.04
CA GLY A 315 15.41 -5.77 -2.92
C GLY A 315 13.97 -5.35 -2.61
#